data_04b1e2aa5578af0618fdec8f48b081ea
#
_entry.id   04b1e2aa5578af0618fdec8f48b081ea
#
_cell.length_a   1.000
_cell.length_b   1.000
_cell.length_c   1.000
_cell.angle_alpha   90.00
_cell.angle_beta   90.00
_cell.angle_gamma   90.00
#
_symmetry.space_group_name_H-M   'P 1'
#
loop_
_entity.id
_entity.type
_entity.pdbx_description
1 polymer ?
#
loop_
_entity_poly.entity_id
_entity_poly.type
_entity_poly.pdbx_seq_one_letter_code
_entity_poly.pdbx_strand_id
1 'polypeptide(L)'
;MVLHVLPAVGVRGFLEGAFEACEMPFGQYVFLRDQGEPITAIPVFPDRLLTQLYVYARRDTAIESLAQLGGKRVLLPMYWMTASLWHRAILQEAGVAATEVQWYTTSPEPDPRMRWPGGIDCTRIGGSFLGIDRLLDGSVDCVMTEARPLIPEDLEGEVMPLPADAHQRQIEWVRRTGFHPIVHIIALRNAAVEQRPDIIHELCS
;
A
#
# COMPACT_ATOMS: atom_id res chain seq x y z
N MET A 1 -2.22 -27.32 8.71
CA MET A 1 -1.16 -27.17 7.66
C MET A 1 -1.08 -25.68 7.33
N VAL A 2 0.03 -25.02 7.61
CA VAL A 2 0.24 -23.62 7.25
C VAL A 2 0.82 -23.57 5.85
N LEU A 3 0.13 -23.00 4.91
CA LEU A 3 0.58 -22.81 3.54
C LEU A 3 1.09 -21.37 3.39
N HIS A 4 2.38 -21.19 3.19
CA HIS A 4 2.95 -19.89 2.86
C HIS A 4 2.80 -19.64 1.36
N VAL A 5 1.86 -18.80 0.96
CA VAL A 5 1.69 -18.32 -0.41
C VAL A 5 1.81 -16.80 -0.43
N LEU A 6 2.23 -16.25 -1.58
CA LEU A 6 2.21 -14.80 -1.77
C LEU A 6 0.82 -14.24 -1.44
N PRO A 7 0.69 -13.08 -0.76
CA PRO A 7 -0.58 -12.55 -0.31
C PRO A 7 -1.66 -12.51 -1.40
N ALA A 8 -1.31 -12.12 -2.62
CA ALA A 8 -2.26 -12.08 -3.75
C ALA A 8 -2.85 -13.46 -4.09
N VAL A 9 -2.05 -14.53 -4.01
CA VAL A 9 -2.50 -15.93 -4.24
C VAL A 9 -3.33 -16.40 -3.05
N GLY A 10 -2.91 -16.06 -1.84
CA GLY A 10 -3.61 -16.39 -0.60
C GLY A 10 -5.02 -15.81 -0.56
N VAL A 11 -5.17 -14.52 -0.84
CA VAL A 11 -6.47 -13.83 -0.86
C VAL A 11 -7.40 -14.42 -1.91
N ARG A 12 -6.90 -14.72 -3.12
CA ARG A 12 -7.71 -15.34 -4.16
C ARG A 12 -8.23 -16.71 -3.73
N GLY A 13 -7.34 -17.61 -3.29
CA GLY A 13 -7.74 -18.94 -2.81
C GLY A 13 -8.70 -18.88 -1.62
N PHE A 14 -8.52 -17.90 -0.73
CA PHE A 14 -9.44 -17.64 0.37
C PHE A 14 -10.83 -17.24 -0.11
N LEU A 15 -10.95 -16.34 -1.07
CA LEU A 15 -12.24 -15.93 -1.65
C LEU A 15 -12.90 -17.06 -2.44
N GLU A 16 -12.13 -17.91 -3.11
CA GLU A 16 -12.60 -19.10 -3.80
C GLU A 16 -12.93 -20.27 -2.85
N GLY A 17 -12.67 -20.14 -1.55
CA GLY A 17 -13.00 -21.14 -0.53
C GLY A 17 -11.97 -22.24 -0.33
N ALA A 18 -10.76 -22.08 -0.89
CA ALA A 18 -9.66 -23.02 -0.70
C ALA A 18 -9.03 -22.93 0.71
N PHE A 19 -9.18 -21.77 1.39
CA PHE A 19 -8.65 -21.52 2.71
C PHE A 19 -9.72 -20.92 3.62
N GLU A 20 -9.66 -21.22 4.91
CA GLU A 20 -10.56 -20.69 5.93
C GLU A 20 -10.04 -19.38 6.55
N ALA A 21 -8.73 -19.16 6.47
CA ALA A 21 -8.03 -17.97 6.95
C ALA A 21 -6.97 -17.52 5.96
N CYS A 22 -6.72 -16.23 5.88
CA CYS A 22 -5.59 -15.70 5.13
C CYS A 22 -5.08 -14.38 5.71
N GLU A 23 -3.80 -14.11 5.48
CA GLU A 23 -3.26 -12.77 5.57
C GLU A 23 -3.79 -11.93 4.40
N MET A 24 -4.32 -10.75 4.70
CA MET A 24 -5.00 -9.91 3.71
C MET A 24 -4.60 -8.44 3.89
N PRO A 25 -4.34 -7.69 2.80
CA PRO A 25 -4.18 -6.24 2.86
C PRO A 25 -5.41 -5.58 3.48
N PHE A 26 -5.19 -4.69 4.47
CA PHE A 26 -6.29 -4.12 5.24
C PHE A 26 -7.27 -3.30 4.38
N GLY A 27 -6.76 -2.55 3.41
CA GLY A 27 -7.61 -1.82 2.46
C GLY A 27 -8.51 -2.74 1.64
N GLN A 28 -7.99 -3.90 1.21
CA GLN A 28 -8.77 -4.90 0.50
C GLN A 28 -9.84 -5.54 1.40
N TYR A 29 -9.52 -5.83 2.66
CA TYR A 29 -10.49 -6.31 3.64
C TYR A 29 -11.66 -5.34 3.79
N VAL A 30 -11.37 -4.05 4.00
CA VAL A 30 -12.42 -3.02 4.16
C VAL A 30 -13.31 -2.98 2.92
N PHE A 31 -12.73 -3.00 1.72
CA PHE A 31 -13.48 -3.04 0.47
C PHE A 31 -14.39 -4.28 0.38
N LEU A 32 -13.84 -5.47 0.63
CA LEU A 32 -14.60 -6.73 0.56
C LEU A 32 -15.76 -6.76 1.57
N ARG A 33 -15.54 -6.23 2.78
CA ARG A 33 -16.62 -6.08 3.78
C ARG A 33 -17.72 -5.13 3.33
N ASP A 34 -17.36 -4.02 2.70
CA ASP A 34 -18.30 -3.07 2.11
C ASP A 34 -19.13 -3.71 0.98
N GLN A 35 -18.53 -4.63 0.22
CA GLN A 35 -19.21 -5.42 -0.80
C GLN A 35 -20.06 -6.59 -0.24
N GLY A 36 -20.13 -6.75 1.08
CA GLY A 36 -20.94 -7.78 1.73
C GLY A 36 -20.29 -9.16 1.80
N GLU A 37 -18.98 -9.27 1.52
CA GLU A 37 -18.29 -10.58 1.65
C GLU A 37 -18.37 -11.10 3.10
N PRO A 38 -18.70 -12.40 3.30
CA PRO A 38 -18.91 -12.99 4.63
C PRO A 38 -17.57 -13.36 5.29
N ILE A 39 -16.79 -12.36 5.62
CA ILE A 39 -15.46 -12.48 6.23
C ILE A 39 -15.36 -11.64 7.50
N THR A 40 -14.51 -12.03 8.43
CA THR A 40 -14.26 -11.34 9.70
C THR A 40 -12.76 -11.20 9.91
N ALA A 41 -12.28 -10.02 10.32
CA ALA A 41 -10.90 -9.83 10.73
C ALA A 41 -10.74 -10.13 12.23
N ILE A 42 -9.57 -10.64 12.59
CA ILE A 42 -9.12 -10.74 13.99
C ILE A 42 -8.02 -9.72 14.24
N PRO A 43 -7.78 -9.30 15.51
CA PRO A 43 -6.79 -8.27 15.85
C PRO A 43 -5.34 -8.79 15.83
N VAL A 44 -5.02 -9.50 14.76
CA VAL A 44 -3.66 -9.97 14.45
C VAL A 44 -3.17 -9.22 13.23
N PHE A 45 -2.05 -8.51 13.40
CA PHE A 45 -1.51 -7.60 12.40
C PHE A 45 -0.10 -8.07 11.99
N PRO A 46 -0.01 -8.99 11.00
CA PRO A 46 1.26 -9.57 10.57
C PRO A 46 2.21 -8.55 9.98
N ASP A 47 1.66 -7.52 9.33
CA ASP A 47 2.44 -6.47 8.71
C ASP A 47 1.98 -5.08 9.18
N ARG A 48 2.96 -4.33 9.70
CA ARG A 48 2.86 -2.91 10.06
C ARG A 48 4.04 -2.18 9.44
N LEU A 49 3.77 -1.32 8.49
CA LEU A 49 4.80 -0.68 7.70
C LEU A 49 4.76 0.83 7.86
N LEU A 50 5.93 1.40 8.11
CA LEU A 50 6.14 2.84 8.09
C LEU A 50 6.29 3.32 6.62
N THR A 51 5.18 3.36 5.89
CA THR A 51 5.14 3.61 4.44
C THR A 51 5.76 4.93 4.02
N GLN A 52 5.79 5.93 4.92
CA GLN A 52 6.43 7.23 4.68
C GLN A 52 7.92 7.12 4.32
N LEU A 53 8.59 6.01 4.70
CA LEU A 53 9.99 5.76 4.39
C LEU A 53 10.24 5.37 2.92
N TYR A 54 9.19 5.02 2.20
CA TYR A 54 9.32 4.42 0.86
C TYR A 54 8.76 5.34 -0.23
N VAL A 55 9.09 6.62 -0.12
CA VAL A 55 8.82 7.64 -1.13
C VAL A 55 10.14 8.10 -1.73
N TYR A 56 10.24 8.07 -3.05
CA TYR A 56 11.47 8.38 -3.76
C TYR A 56 11.20 9.31 -4.94
N ALA A 57 12.07 10.29 -5.11
CA ALA A 57 12.05 11.21 -6.25
C ALA A 57 13.39 11.20 -6.97
N ARG A 58 13.40 11.62 -8.23
CA ARG A 58 14.64 11.89 -8.94
C ARG A 58 15.26 13.19 -8.43
N ARG A 59 16.56 13.20 -8.29
CA ARG A 59 17.32 14.35 -7.79
C ARG A 59 17.23 15.57 -8.71
N ASP A 60 17.11 15.34 -10.03
CA ASP A 60 17.01 16.42 -11.03
C ASP A 60 15.63 17.10 -11.08
N THR A 61 14.62 16.57 -10.41
CA THR A 61 13.26 17.14 -10.40
C THR A 61 13.12 18.32 -9.44
N ALA A 62 14.10 18.60 -8.59
CA ALA A 62 14.08 19.61 -7.54
C ALA A 62 12.86 19.47 -6.57
N ILE A 63 12.34 18.26 -6.42
CA ILE A 63 11.25 17.95 -5.47
C ILE A 63 11.90 17.58 -4.13
N GLU A 64 11.71 18.41 -3.11
CA GLU A 64 12.35 18.25 -1.80
C GLU A 64 11.36 17.89 -0.68
N SER A 65 10.06 18.02 -0.96
CA SER A 65 9.01 17.76 0.03
C SER A 65 7.74 17.18 -0.60
N LEU A 66 6.93 16.51 0.21
CA LEU A 66 5.63 15.97 -0.21
C LEU A 66 4.67 17.06 -0.67
N ALA A 67 4.75 18.27 -0.11
CA ALA A 67 3.92 19.41 -0.50
C ALA A 67 4.13 19.87 -1.96
N GLN A 68 5.25 19.50 -2.57
CA GLN A 68 5.58 19.84 -3.96
C GLN A 68 5.07 18.80 -4.98
N LEU A 69 4.36 17.75 -4.52
CA LEU A 69 3.82 16.70 -5.39
C LEU A 69 2.49 17.08 -6.08
N GLY A 70 1.89 18.21 -5.75
CA GLY A 70 0.76 18.75 -6.51
C GLY A 70 1.14 18.99 -7.98
N GLY A 71 0.33 18.49 -8.92
CA GLY A 71 0.54 18.55 -10.35
C GLY A 71 1.65 17.62 -10.89
N LYS A 72 2.30 16.83 -10.03
CA LYS A 72 3.38 15.91 -10.40
C LYS A 72 2.85 14.53 -10.79
N ARG A 73 3.68 13.80 -11.54
CA ARG A 73 3.46 12.41 -11.94
C ARG A 73 3.97 11.49 -10.82
N VAL A 74 3.05 10.88 -10.09
CA VAL A 74 3.36 10.02 -8.95
C VAL A 74 2.91 8.59 -9.23
N LEU A 75 3.80 7.63 -9.05
CA LEU A 75 3.53 6.23 -9.29
C LEU A 75 3.34 5.46 -7.98
N LEU A 76 2.34 4.60 -8.00
CA LEU A 76 2.01 3.61 -6.98
C LEU A 76 2.04 2.21 -7.61
N PRO A 77 2.31 1.12 -6.88
CA PRO A 77 2.09 -0.23 -7.42
C PRO A 77 0.63 -0.45 -7.84
N MET A 78 -0.32 -0.13 -6.97
CA MET A 78 -1.77 -0.16 -7.19
C MET A 78 -2.40 0.98 -6.39
N TYR A 79 -3.45 1.60 -6.91
CA TYR A 79 -4.09 2.76 -6.24
C TYR A 79 -4.74 2.36 -4.90
N TRP A 80 -5.40 1.19 -4.83
CA TRP A 80 -6.11 0.70 -3.66
C TRP A 80 -5.27 -0.19 -2.72
N MET A 81 -3.99 -0.38 -3.00
CA MET A 81 -3.11 -1.07 -2.06
C MET A 81 -3.04 -0.33 -0.71
N THR A 82 -2.97 -1.06 0.39
CA THR A 82 -2.99 -0.44 1.74
C THR A 82 -1.86 0.56 1.94
N ALA A 83 -0.63 0.24 1.49
CA ALA A 83 0.48 1.19 1.53
C ALA A 83 0.16 2.47 0.75
N SER A 84 -0.49 2.36 -0.42
CA SER A 84 -0.90 3.49 -1.25
C SER A 84 -1.99 4.34 -0.59
N LEU A 85 -2.87 3.74 0.22
CA LEU A 85 -3.84 4.48 1.05
C LEU A 85 -3.11 5.35 2.08
N TRP A 86 -2.10 4.78 2.75
CA TRP A 86 -1.26 5.51 3.71
C TRP A 86 -0.46 6.64 3.03
N HIS A 87 0.10 6.40 1.84
CA HIS A 87 0.80 7.44 1.07
C HIS A 87 -0.12 8.62 0.75
N ARG A 88 -1.35 8.37 0.32
CA ARG A 88 -2.31 9.46 0.06
C ARG A 88 -2.71 10.20 1.34
N ALA A 89 -2.81 9.50 2.47
CA ALA A 89 -3.09 10.14 3.75
C ALA A 89 -1.97 11.10 4.17
N ILE A 90 -0.69 10.71 4.03
CA ILE A 90 0.43 11.61 4.34
C ILE A 90 0.56 12.77 3.34
N LEU A 91 0.18 12.58 2.07
CA LEU A 91 0.09 13.67 1.12
C LEU A 91 -0.97 14.70 1.53
N GLN A 92 -2.12 14.22 1.96
CA GLN A 92 -3.18 15.11 2.46
C GLN A 92 -2.73 15.87 3.71
N GLU A 93 -2.00 15.24 4.63
CA GLU A 93 -1.38 15.95 5.78
C GLU A 93 -0.36 17.01 5.31
N ALA A 94 0.32 16.78 4.19
CA ALA A 94 1.23 17.74 3.57
C ALA A 94 0.53 18.84 2.75
N GLY A 95 -0.81 18.85 2.72
CA GLY A 95 -1.62 19.84 2.02
C GLY A 95 -1.84 19.53 0.53
N VAL A 96 -1.58 18.32 0.05
CA VAL A 96 -1.78 17.91 -1.35
C VAL A 96 -2.96 16.95 -1.43
N ALA A 97 -4.05 17.37 -2.09
CA ALA A 97 -5.19 16.50 -2.31
C ALA A 97 -4.89 15.45 -3.39
N ALA A 98 -5.49 14.27 -3.26
CA ALA A 98 -5.31 13.20 -4.24
C ALA A 98 -5.75 13.58 -5.65
N THR A 99 -6.68 14.53 -5.79
CA THR A 99 -7.16 15.08 -7.07
C THR A 99 -6.18 16.05 -7.73
N GLU A 100 -5.15 16.50 -7.01
CA GLU A 100 -4.12 17.41 -7.52
C GLU A 100 -2.91 16.67 -8.09
N VAL A 101 -2.89 15.34 -8.01
CA VAL A 101 -1.76 14.50 -8.42
C VAL A 101 -2.14 13.72 -9.67
N GLN A 102 -1.21 13.59 -10.61
CA GLN A 102 -1.32 12.68 -11.75
C GLN A 102 -0.81 11.31 -11.32
N TRP A 103 -1.75 10.39 -11.05
CA TRP A 103 -1.42 9.06 -10.55
C TRP A 103 -1.08 8.09 -11.68
N TYR A 104 -0.07 7.29 -11.44
CA TYR A 104 0.31 6.18 -12.31
C TYR A 104 0.37 4.88 -11.50
N THR A 105 0.04 3.75 -12.14
CA THR A 105 0.15 2.44 -11.49
C THR A 105 0.89 1.44 -12.38
N THR A 106 1.61 0.51 -11.74
CA THR A 106 2.31 -0.56 -12.45
C THR A 106 1.43 -1.79 -12.63
N SER A 107 0.56 -2.07 -11.66
CA SER A 107 -0.24 -3.29 -11.59
C SER A 107 -1.75 -3.00 -11.64
N PRO A 108 -2.57 -3.99 -12.06
CA PRO A 108 -4.02 -3.89 -11.90
C PRO A 108 -4.40 -3.87 -10.41
N GLU A 109 -5.56 -3.33 -10.10
CA GLU A 109 -6.10 -3.37 -8.76
C GLU A 109 -6.33 -4.83 -8.29
N PRO A 110 -6.25 -5.10 -6.97
CA PRO A 110 -6.33 -6.47 -6.45
C PRO A 110 -7.71 -7.11 -6.64
N ASP A 111 -8.76 -6.31 -6.82
CA ASP A 111 -10.10 -6.78 -7.15
C ASP A 111 -10.63 -6.00 -8.35
N PRO A 112 -11.19 -6.68 -9.38
CA PRO A 112 -11.69 -6.02 -10.59
C PRO A 112 -12.91 -5.13 -10.35
N ARG A 113 -13.58 -5.21 -9.20
CA ARG A 113 -14.67 -4.31 -8.79
C ARG A 113 -14.17 -2.96 -8.28
N MET A 114 -12.90 -2.88 -7.83
CA MET A 114 -12.29 -1.64 -7.39
C MET A 114 -12.18 -0.65 -8.56
N ARG A 115 -12.75 0.53 -8.37
CA ARG A 115 -12.70 1.64 -9.33
C ARG A 115 -12.04 2.83 -8.68
N TRP A 116 -11.29 3.60 -9.45
CA TRP A 116 -10.74 4.86 -8.95
C TRP A 116 -11.88 5.85 -8.68
N PRO A 117 -11.80 6.62 -7.59
CA PRO A 117 -12.82 7.62 -7.28
C PRO A 117 -12.96 8.66 -8.39
N GLY A 118 -14.15 9.23 -8.53
CA GLY A 118 -14.37 10.34 -9.46
C GLY A 118 -13.45 11.53 -9.18
N GLY A 119 -12.89 12.12 -10.22
CA GLY A 119 -11.94 13.23 -10.12
C GLY A 119 -10.48 12.80 -9.90
N ILE A 120 -10.21 11.51 -9.78
CA ILE A 120 -8.83 10.99 -9.74
C ILE A 120 -8.32 10.78 -11.16
N ASP A 121 -7.24 11.47 -11.52
CA ASP A 121 -6.46 11.22 -12.74
C ASP A 121 -5.47 10.08 -12.46
N CYS A 122 -5.78 8.89 -12.94
CA CYS A 122 -4.93 7.71 -12.74
C CYS A 122 -4.82 6.88 -14.02
N THR A 123 -3.58 6.52 -14.37
CA THR A 123 -3.27 5.75 -15.57
C THR A 123 -2.36 4.57 -15.24
N ARG A 124 -2.70 3.37 -15.73
CA ARG A 124 -1.81 2.21 -15.60
C ARG A 124 -0.80 2.20 -16.74
N ILE A 125 0.49 2.26 -16.39
CA ILE A 125 1.60 2.29 -17.37
C ILE A 125 2.47 1.03 -17.37
N GLY A 126 2.26 0.12 -16.39
CA GLY A 126 3.12 -1.06 -16.22
C GLY A 126 4.54 -0.71 -15.76
N GLY A 127 5.44 -1.70 -15.79
CA GLY A 127 6.81 -1.58 -15.29
C GLY A 127 7.09 -2.56 -14.16
N SER A 128 8.23 -2.40 -13.48
CA SER A 128 8.54 -3.16 -12.27
C SER A 128 7.52 -2.85 -11.17
N PHE A 129 7.24 -3.80 -10.29
CA PHE A 129 6.20 -3.63 -9.27
C PHE A 129 6.42 -2.36 -8.42
N LEU A 130 7.64 -2.08 -8.01
CA LEU A 130 7.97 -0.88 -7.22
C LEU A 130 8.17 0.39 -8.06
N GLY A 131 8.12 0.29 -9.40
CA GLY A 131 8.12 1.43 -10.31
C GLY A 131 9.44 2.18 -10.46
N ILE A 132 10.55 1.63 -9.94
CA ILE A 132 11.85 2.32 -10.00
C ILE A 132 12.34 2.53 -11.43
N ASP A 133 12.07 1.59 -12.34
CA ASP A 133 12.36 1.70 -13.76
C ASP A 133 11.66 2.92 -14.39
N ARG A 134 10.42 3.21 -13.97
CA ARG A 134 9.65 4.37 -14.43
C ARG A 134 10.11 5.70 -13.82
N LEU A 135 10.68 5.63 -12.62
CA LEU A 135 11.33 6.78 -12.02
C LEU A 135 12.63 7.12 -12.76
N LEU A 136 13.46 6.11 -13.03
CA LEU A 136 14.76 6.26 -13.67
C LEU A 136 14.66 6.69 -15.15
N ASP A 137 13.67 6.17 -15.90
CA ASP A 137 13.45 6.57 -17.29
C ASP A 137 12.76 7.95 -17.45
N GLY A 138 12.36 8.57 -16.34
CA GLY A 138 11.71 9.88 -16.33
C GLY A 138 10.22 9.87 -16.70
N SER A 139 9.60 8.69 -16.79
CA SER A 139 8.16 8.58 -17.04
C SER A 139 7.33 9.16 -15.89
N VAL A 140 7.86 9.12 -14.65
CA VAL A 140 7.25 9.70 -13.46
C VAL A 140 8.27 10.53 -12.67
N ASP A 141 7.77 11.41 -11.81
CA ASP A 141 8.59 12.34 -11.01
C ASP A 141 8.87 11.79 -9.60
N CYS A 142 7.98 10.90 -9.12
CA CYS A 142 8.05 10.31 -7.80
C CYS A 142 7.44 8.91 -7.80
N VAL A 143 7.98 8.02 -7.00
CA VAL A 143 7.40 6.71 -6.69
C VAL A 143 7.10 6.60 -5.20
N MET A 144 5.96 6.01 -4.85
CA MET A 144 5.54 5.68 -3.50
C MET A 144 5.32 4.18 -3.42
N THR A 145 6.14 3.47 -2.66
CA THR A 145 6.22 2.02 -2.66
C THR A 145 5.98 1.42 -1.28
N GLU A 146 5.88 0.10 -1.20
CA GLU A 146 5.73 -0.61 0.08
C GLU A 146 7.06 -1.11 0.66
N ALA A 147 8.14 -1.04 -0.12
CA ALA A 147 9.47 -1.49 0.26
C ALA A 147 10.55 -0.62 -0.39
N ARG A 148 11.77 -0.73 0.12
CA ARG A 148 12.92 -0.09 -0.52
C ARG A 148 13.16 -0.73 -1.89
N PRO A 149 13.11 0.04 -2.99
CA PRO A 149 13.43 -0.50 -4.30
C PRO A 149 14.92 -0.83 -4.41
N LEU A 150 15.24 -1.84 -5.23
CA LEU A 150 16.62 -2.10 -5.63
C LEU A 150 17.01 -1.07 -6.71
N ILE A 151 17.89 -0.16 -6.36
CA ILE A 151 18.45 0.84 -7.27
C ILE A 151 19.80 0.31 -7.72
N PRO A 152 20.10 0.28 -9.03
CA PRO A 152 21.44 -0.04 -9.53
C PRO A 152 22.50 0.90 -8.93
N GLU A 153 23.68 0.37 -8.58
CA GLU A 153 24.73 1.14 -7.90
C GLU A 153 25.15 2.41 -8.68
N ASP A 154 25.20 2.32 -10.00
CA ASP A 154 25.51 3.43 -10.90
C ASP A 154 24.44 4.53 -10.94
N LEU A 155 23.21 4.22 -10.48
CA LEU A 155 22.06 5.13 -10.47
C LEU A 155 21.62 5.55 -9.04
N GLU A 156 22.28 5.06 -8.00
CA GLU A 156 21.96 5.44 -6.61
C GLU A 156 22.04 6.96 -6.38
N GLY A 157 22.93 7.65 -7.10
CA GLY A 157 23.08 9.10 -7.06
C GLY A 157 21.92 9.88 -7.70
N GLU A 158 21.10 9.25 -8.53
CA GLU A 158 20.01 9.90 -9.26
C GLU A 158 18.69 9.92 -8.50
N VAL A 159 18.56 9.05 -7.50
CA VAL A 159 17.34 8.88 -6.71
C VAL A 159 17.58 9.31 -5.27
N MET A 160 16.59 9.93 -4.66
CA MET A 160 16.65 10.32 -3.25
C MET A 160 15.34 10.00 -2.53
N PRO A 161 15.39 9.64 -1.22
CA PRO A 161 14.19 9.56 -0.40
C PRO A 161 13.53 10.93 -0.29
N LEU A 162 12.20 10.95 -0.23
CA LEU A 162 11.42 12.17 -0.14
C LEU A 162 10.48 12.13 1.08
N PRO A 163 10.60 13.01 2.06
CA PRO A 163 11.71 13.97 2.21
C PRO A 163 13.03 13.29 2.62
N ALA A 164 14.15 13.98 2.49
CA ALA A 164 15.46 13.42 2.82
C ALA A 164 15.59 12.95 4.30
N ASP A 165 14.85 13.59 5.21
CA ASP A 165 14.75 13.27 6.63
C ASP A 165 13.56 12.34 6.97
N ALA A 166 13.06 11.56 6.01
CA ALA A 166 11.88 10.70 6.13
C ALA A 166 11.88 9.85 7.42
N HIS A 167 13.02 9.27 7.79
CA HIS A 167 13.12 8.44 8.99
C HIS A 167 12.82 9.24 10.27
N GLN A 168 13.37 10.45 10.39
CA GLN A 168 13.12 11.30 11.55
C GLN A 168 11.66 11.74 11.61
N ARG A 169 11.08 12.17 10.49
CA ARG A 169 9.67 12.54 10.39
C ARG A 169 8.72 11.41 10.73
N GLN A 170 9.09 10.20 10.37
CA GLN A 170 8.32 9.01 10.72
C GLN A 170 8.28 8.78 12.23
N ILE A 171 9.42 8.88 12.91
CA ILE A 171 9.48 8.75 14.38
C ILE A 171 8.63 9.84 15.03
N GLU A 172 8.72 11.07 14.55
CA GLU A 172 7.93 12.19 15.06
C GLU A 172 6.43 11.99 14.82
N TRP A 173 6.06 11.49 13.65
CA TRP A 173 4.68 11.18 13.31
C TRP A 173 4.10 10.12 14.26
N VAL A 174 4.80 9.00 14.50
CA VAL A 174 4.38 7.95 15.43
C VAL A 174 4.28 8.50 16.85
N ARG A 175 5.25 9.32 17.30
CA ARG A 175 5.21 9.95 18.62
C ARG A 175 4.02 10.89 18.80
N ARG A 176 3.72 11.68 17.76
CA ARG A 176 2.60 12.65 17.77
C ARG A 176 1.26 11.98 17.73
N THR A 177 1.09 10.94 16.92
CA THR A 177 -0.20 10.29 16.70
C THR A 177 -0.48 9.12 17.62
N GLY A 178 0.56 8.50 18.19
CA GLY A 178 0.47 7.24 18.93
C GLY A 178 0.11 6.04 18.04
N PHE A 179 0.14 6.22 16.71
CA PHE A 179 -0.36 5.25 15.75
C PHE A 179 0.78 4.65 14.93
N HIS A 180 0.71 3.33 14.70
CA HIS A 180 1.60 2.63 13.79
C HIS A 180 0.75 2.02 12.66
N PRO A 181 0.98 2.39 11.39
CA PRO A 181 0.14 1.97 10.28
C PRO A 181 0.00 0.45 10.17
N ILE A 182 -1.25 -0.02 10.11
CA ILE A 182 -1.57 -1.42 9.84
C ILE A 182 -1.63 -1.57 8.32
N VAL A 183 -0.90 -2.55 7.80
CA VAL A 183 -0.88 -2.87 6.38
C VAL A 183 -1.66 -4.14 6.10
N HIS A 184 -1.40 -5.20 6.87
CA HIS A 184 -2.13 -6.46 6.74
C HIS A 184 -2.83 -6.85 8.06
N ILE A 185 -3.87 -7.66 7.89
CA ILE A 185 -4.65 -8.29 8.96
C ILE A 185 -4.79 -9.78 8.65
N ILE A 186 -5.25 -10.55 9.64
CA ILE A 186 -5.74 -11.91 9.40
C ILE A 186 -7.26 -11.86 9.25
N ALA A 187 -7.75 -12.37 8.10
CA ALA A 187 -9.17 -12.53 7.81
C ALA A 187 -9.57 -14.00 7.89
N LEU A 188 -10.78 -14.25 8.41
CA LEU A 188 -11.42 -15.55 8.52
C LEU A 188 -12.72 -15.55 7.73
N ARG A 189 -13.11 -16.68 7.15
CA ARG A 189 -14.46 -16.87 6.61
C ARG A 189 -15.46 -16.98 7.76
N ASN A 190 -16.60 -16.31 7.69
CA ASN A 190 -17.62 -16.38 8.74
C ASN A 190 -18.07 -17.83 9.00
N ALA A 191 -18.19 -18.64 7.94
CA ALA A 191 -18.53 -20.05 8.07
C ALA A 191 -17.52 -20.84 8.93
N ALA A 192 -16.24 -20.54 8.85
CA ALA A 192 -15.21 -21.17 9.69
C ALA A 192 -15.36 -20.76 11.17
N VAL A 193 -15.69 -19.48 11.42
CA VAL A 193 -15.95 -18.96 12.78
C VAL A 193 -17.22 -19.58 13.37
N GLU A 194 -18.28 -19.75 12.57
CA GLU A 194 -19.52 -20.40 13.00
C GLU A 194 -19.32 -21.87 13.35
N GLN A 195 -18.51 -22.61 12.59
CA GLN A 195 -18.17 -24.01 12.84
C GLN A 195 -17.22 -24.21 14.02
N ARG A 196 -16.33 -23.24 14.24
CA ARG A 196 -15.32 -23.26 15.30
C ARG A 196 -15.24 -21.90 15.99
N PRO A 197 -16.15 -21.61 16.93
CA PRO A 197 -16.16 -20.32 17.65
C PRO A 197 -14.90 -20.06 18.48
N ASP A 198 -14.16 -21.11 18.85
CA ASP A 198 -12.90 -21.08 19.57
C ASP A 198 -11.71 -20.64 18.71
N ILE A 199 -11.81 -20.70 17.37
CA ILE A 199 -10.71 -20.44 16.43
C ILE A 199 -10.11 -19.03 16.61
N ILE A 200 -10.96 -18.04 16.93
CA ILE A 200 -10.50 -16.67 17.17
C ILE A 200 -9.60 -16.61 18.38
N HIS A 201 -9.98 -17.28 19.47
CA HIS A 201 -9.18 -17.32 20.70
C HIS A 201 -7.86 -18.06 20.47
N GLU A 202 -7.88 -19.19 19.79
CA GLU A 202 -6.67 -19.96 19.45
C GLU A 202 -5.68 -19.18 18.60
N LEU A 203 -6.17 -18.37 17.64
CA LEU A 203 -5.30 -17.57 16.76
C LEU A 203 -4.79 -16.28 17.40
N CYS A 204 -5.42 -15.81 18.48
CA CYS A 204 -5.01 -14.60 19.19
C CYS A 204 -4.17 -14.89 20.44
N SER A 205 -3.96 -16.16 20.81
CA SER A 205 -3.17 -16.61 21.98
C SER A 205 -1.71 -16.80 21.62
#